data_6b6756ec8f164b7c7c927887a6fce7aa
#
_entry.id   6b6756ec8f164b7c7c927887a6fce7aa
#
_cell.length_a   1.000
_cell.length_b   1.000
_cell.length_c   1.000
_cell.angle_alpha   90.00
_cell.angle_beta   90.00
_cell.angle_gamma   90.00
#
_symmetry.space_group_name_H-M   'P 1'
#
loop_
_entity.id
_entity.type
_entity.pdbx_description
1 polymer ?
#
loop_
_entity_poly.entity_id
_entity_poly.type
_entity_poly.pdbx_seq_one_letter_code
_entity_poly.pdbx_strand_id
1 'polypeptide(L)'
;MSKGFFSGLLATLVGLWSFTAISETDGVFDEYRELMGDDNPAIFVIYDGEEIWFTPAGPKSVSLAQCDLGLGPGVVEGAYAQLPRYFSDAQRVQDIEARLEYCMTHLQGRSPDKVRANAYSQRGELGTELEALVAWIADQSSGLTIAPAQAHAKERSAYTLGESLFYYRAGPHDFSCATCHEQTGRRIRLQALPNLTTHQGAAAAYSTWPAYRVSQGIVRTMGWRMRDCMRQQRMPELIMGSEASVALQTYLSVNGAGGSMAAPGLKR
;
A
#
# COMPACT_ATOMS: atom_id res chain seq x y z
N MET A 1 -6.97 -50.52 68.17
CA MET A 1 -6.80 -49.04 68.26
C MET A 1 -5.76 -48.65 67.22
N SER A 2 -6.18 -48.20 66.08
CA SER A 2 -5.27 -47.70 65.02
C SER A 2 -5.90 -46.45 64.41
N LYS A 3 -5.24 -45.34 64.57
CA LYS A 3 -5.65 -44.03 64.06
C LYS A 3 -5.09 -43.84 62.64
N GLY A 4 -5.98 -43.79 61.64
CA GLY A 4 -5.59 -43.43 60.29
C GLY A 4 -5.41 -41.92 60.15
N PHE A 5 -4.27 -41.50 59.57
CA PHE A 5 -3.95 -40.16 59.18
C PHE A 5 -4.37 -39.94 57.70
N PHE A 6 -5.36 -39.11 57.44
CA PHE A 6 -5.67 -38.62 56.13
C PHE A 6 -4.82 -37.36 55.84
N SER A 7 -3.91 -37.49 54.90
CA SER A 7 -3.16 -36.33 54.36
C SER A 7 -3.91 -35.86 53.12
N GLY A 8 -4.56 -34.70 53.23
CA GLY A 8 -5.17 -34.00 52.10
C GLY A 8 -4.13 -33.22 51.32
N LEU A 9 -3.95 -33.58 50.04
CA LEU A 9 -3.14 -32.83 49.08
C LEU A 9 -3.96 -31.69 48.53
N LEU A 10 -3.65 -30.44 48.89
CA LEU A 10 -4.23 -29.24 48.28
C LEU A 10 -3.46 -28.95 47.01
N ALA A 11 -4.05 -29.21 45.84
CA ALA A 11 -3.52 -28.84 44.55
C ALA A 11 -3.92 -27.38 44.25
N THR A 12 -2.98 -26.45 44.40
CA THR A 12 -3.13 -25.07 43.95
C THR A 12 -3.00 -24.99 42.44
N LEU A 13 -4.12 -24.78 41.75
CA LEU A 13 -4.18 -24.43 40.34
C LEU A 13 -3.71 -22.96 40.18
N VAL A 14 -2.45 -22.78 39.78
CA VAL A 14 -1.96 -21.48 39.29
C VAL A 14 -2.41 -21.32 37.87
N GLY A 15 -3.47 -20.56 37.68
CA GLY A 15 -3.93 -20.15 36.33
C GLY A 15 -2.88 -19.21 35.71
N LEU A 16 -2.20 -19.69 34.66
CA LEU A 16 -1.39 -18.84 33.80
C LEU A 16 -2.32 -17.94 32.98
N TRP A 17 -2.52 -16.72 33.47
CA TRP A 17 -3.12 -15.67 32.67
C TRP A 17 -2.02 -15.16 31.70
N SER A 18 -2.11 -15.59 30.44
CA SER A 18 -1.31 -15.00 29.38
C SER A 18 -1.83 -13.57 29.12
N PHE A 19 -1.18 -12.58 29.71
CA PHE A 19 -1.35 -11.20 29.31
C PHE A 19 -0.71 -11.05 27.93
N THR A 20 -1.53 -11.00 26.87
CA THR A 20 -1.10 -10.42 25.62
C THR A 20 -0.92 -8.93 25.85
N ALA A 21 0.33 -8.50 26.02
CA ALA A 21 0.66 -7.09 26.04
C ALA A 21 0.36 -6.52 24.64
N ILE A 22 -0.83 -5.92 24.47
CA ILE A 22 -1.10 -5.04 23.35
C ILE A 22 -0.13 -3.87 23.52
N SER A 23 0.67 -3.60 22.51
CA SER A 23 1.64 -2.52 22.58
C SER A 23 0.89 -1.19 22.73
N GLU A 24 1.03 -0.56 23.88
CA GLU A 24 0.37 0.70 24.27
C GLU A 24 0.58 1.82 23.22
N THR A 25 1.65 1.73 22.42
CA THR A 25 1.96 2.69 21.35
C THR A 25 1.10 2.50 20.07
N ASP A 26 0.59 1.31 19.81
CA ASP A 26 -0.26 1.08 18.64
C ASP A 26 -1.68 1.61 18.92
N GLY A 27 -2.17 1.51 20.16
CA GLY A 27 -3.45 2.08 20.59
C GLY A 27 -3.49 3.61 20.51
N VAL A 28 -2.42 4.30 20.88
CA VAL A 28 -2.35 5.77 20.79
C VAL A 28 -2.45 6.27 19.33
N PHE A 29 -1.88 5.53 18.37
CA PHE A 29 -2.00 5.89 16.96
C PHE A 29 -3.36 5.52 16.37
N ASP A 30 -4.02 4.49 16.88
CA ASP A 30 -5.40 4.16 16.49
C ASP A 30 -6.37 5.21 17.04
N GLU A 31 -6.24 5.60 18.30
CA GLU A 31 -7.00 6.69 18.90
C GLU A 31 -6.77 8.03 18.17
N TYR A 32 -5.53 8.34 17.81
CA TYR A 32 -5.22 9.54 17.02
C TYR A 32 -5.88 9.49 15.62
N ARG A 33 -5.93 8.33 14.96
CA ARG A 33 -6.62 8.17 13.69
C ARG A 33 -8.14 8.34 13.83
N GLU A 34 -8.73 7.83 14.91
CA GLU A 34 -10.15 8.03 15.20
C GLU A 34 -10.48 9.51 15.51
N LEU A 35 -9.62 10.18 16.29
CA LEU A 35 -9.79 11.60 16.61
C LEU A 35 -9.60 12.50 15.38
N MET A 36 -8.70 12.14 14.47
CA MET A 36 -8.48 12.90 13.22
C MET A 36 -9.57 12.59 12.17
N GLY A 37 -10.31 11.49 12.27
CA GLY A 37 -11.48 11.16 11.47
C GLY A 37 -11.56 11.84 10.11
N ASP A 38 -12.53 12.73 9.96
CA ASP A 38 -12.75 13.54 8.75
C ASP A 38 -11.69 14.65 8.55
N ASP A 39 -10.84 14.91 9.56
CA ASP A 39 -9.77 15.92 9.49
C ASP A 39 -8.45 15.37 8.94
N ASN A 40 -8.45 14.26 8.20
CA ASN A 40 -7.25 13.76 7.54
C ASN A 40 -6.72 14.79 6.54
N PRO A 41 -5.50 15.34 6.72
CA PRO A 41 -4.96 16.36 5.82
C PRO A 41 -4.81 15.92 4.37
N ALA A 42 -4.95 14.62 4.08
CA ALA A 42 -5.01 14.12 2.72
C ALA A 42 -6.17 14.72 1.90
N ILE A 43 -7.21 15.27 2.56
CA ILE A 43 -8.37 15.86 1.88
C ILE A 43 -7.97 16.97 0.88
N PHE A 44 -6.99 17.80 1.23
CA PHE A 44 -6.49 18.84 0.32
C PHE A 44 -5.83 18.25 -0.91
N VAL A 45 -5.06 17.17 -0.73
CA VAL A 45 -4.38 16.47 -1.83
C VAL A 45 -5.38 15.72 -2.71
N ILE A 46 -6.49 15.24 -2.13
CA ILE A 46 -7.60 14.62 -2.87
C ILE A 46 -8.25 15.66 -3.81
N TYR A 47 -8.55 16.87 -3.32
CA TYR A 47 -9.11 17.93 -4.16
C TYR A 47 -8.17 18.35 -5.30
N ASP A 48 -6.87 18.47 -5.00
CA ASP A 48 -5.87 18.73 -6.04
C ASP A 48 -5.86 17.62 -7.11
N GLY A 49 -5.97 16.36 -6.68
CA GLY A 49 -6.01 15.21 -7.58
C GLY A 49 -7.22 15.21 -8.50
N GLU A 50 -8.39 15.57 -7.98
CA GLU A 50 -9.61 15.73 -8.76
C GLU A 50 -9.46 16.84 -9.81
N GLU A 51 -8.98 18.02 -9.41
CA GLU A 51 -8.75 19.13 -10.32
C GLU A 51 -7.78 18.76 -11.44
N ILE A 52 -6.66 18.12 -11.10
CA ILE A 52 -5.65 17.66 -12.06
C ILE A 52 -6.24 16.67 -13.07
N TRP A 53 -7.11 15.75 -12.61
CA TRP A 53 -7.73 14.74 -13.49
C TRP A 53 -8.56 15.37 -14.61
N PHE A 54 -9.30 16.41 -14.32
CA PHE A 54 -10.16 17.09 -15.29
C PHE A 54 -9.48 18.23 -16.05
N THR A 55 -8.33 18.72 -15.55
CA THR A 55 -7.60 19.82 -16.19
C THR A 55 -6.80 19.34 -17.41
N PRO A 56 -7.01 19.93 -18.60
CA PRO A 56 -6.18 19.67 -19.77
C PRO A 56 -4.71 20.02 -19.51
N ALA A 57 -3.81 19.08 -19.82
CA ALA A 57 -2.38 19.25 -19.57
C ALA A 57 -1.51 18.58 -20.64
N GLY A 58 -0.21 18.78 -20.53
CA GLY A 58 0.79 18.22 -21.43
C GLY A 58 0.77 18.87 -22.85
N PRO A 59 1.67 18.42 -23.72
CA PRO A 59 1.78 18.97 -25.09
C PRO A 59 0.52 18.87 -25.93
N LYS A 60 -0.33 17.88 -25.65
CA LYS A 60 -1.59 17.69 -26.40
C LYS A 60 -2.77 18.44 -25.79
N SER A 61 -2.60 19.10 -24.64
CA SER A 61 -3.67 19.83 -23.92
C SER A 61 -4.94 18.96 -23.72
N VAL A 62 -4.78 17.72 -23.24
CA VAL A 62 -5.85 16.76 -23.00
C VAL A 62 -5.90 16.45 -21.49
N SER A 63 -7.12 16.35 -20.93
CA SER A 63 -7.33 15.91 -19.56
C SER A 63 -7.15 14.39 -19.42
N LEU A 64 -7.01 13.91 -18.18
CA LEU A 64 -6.97 12.47 -17.89
C LEU A 64 -8.37 11.83 -17.82
N ALA A 65 -9.45 12.60 -18.02
CA ALA A 65 -10.82 12.11 -17.96
C ALA A 65 -11.17 11.03 -19.00
N GLN A 66 -10.27 10.77 -19.97
CA GLN A 66 -10.40 9.66 -20.92
C GLN A 66 -9.51 8.46 -20.59
N CYS A 67 -8.73 8.54 -19.52
CA CYS A 67 -7.87 7.44 -19.09
C CYS A 67 -8.73 6.26 -18.62
N ASP A 68 -8.51 5.09 -19.19
CA ASP A 68 -9.15 3.86 -18.73
C ASP A 68 -8.31 3.25 -17.60
N LEU A 69 -8.84 3.25 -16.39
CA LEU A 69 -8.23 2.64 -15.20
C LEU A 69 -8.59 1.15 -15.07
N GLY A 70 -9.19 0.57 -16.12
CA GLY A 70 -9.55 -0.84 -16.20
C GLY A 70 -11.04 -1.13 -16.02
N LEU A 71 -11.85 -0.09 -15.81
CA LEU A 71 -13.31 -0.18 -15.71
C LEU A 71 -14.02 0.52 -16.89
N GLY A 72 -13.23 1.00 -17.85
CA GLY A 72 -13.67 1.81 -18.99
C GLY A 72 -13.11 3.24 -18.90
N PRO A 73 -13.09 3.96 -20.06
CA PRO A 73 -12.56 5.31 -20.11
C PRO A 73 -13.27 6.25 -19.13
N GLY A 74 -12.50 6.93 -18.28
CA GLY A 74 -13.00 7.91 -17.32
C GLY A 74 -13.68 7.35 -16.07
N VAL A 75 -13.85 6.04 -15.96
CA VAL A 75 -14.42 5.42 -14.76
C VAL A 75 -13.34 5.33 -13.67
N VAL A 76 -13.54 6.07 -12.60
CA VAL A 76 -12.58 6.17 -11.48
C VAL A 76 -13.07 5.40 -10.24
N GLU A 77 -14.37 5.47 -9.96
CA GLU A 77 -14.97 4.81 -8.80
C GLU A 77 -14.66 3.31 -8.80
N GLY A 78 -14.05 2.83 -7.73
CA GLY A 78 -13.69 1.41 -7.56
C GLY A 78 -12.47 0.93 -8.35
N ALA A 79 -11.85 1.79 -9.16
CA ALA A 79 -10.73 1.39 -10.01
C ALA A 79 -9.50 0.98 -9.17
N TYR A 80 -9.16 1.75 -8.14
CA TYR A 80 -7.99 1.45 -7.29
C TYR A 80 -8.11 0.09 -6.61
N ALA A 81 -9.29 -0.28 -6.14
CA ALA A 81 -9.55 -1.55 -5.47
C ALA A 81 -9.35 -2.79 -6.37
N GLN A 82 -9.33 -2.61 -7.70
CA GLN A 82 -9.18 -3.67 -8.69
C GLN A 82 -7.80 -3.71 -9.35
N LEU A 83 -6.90 -2.82 -8.95
CA LEU A 83 -5.52 -2.78 -9.44
C LEU A 83 -4.59 -3.57 -8.48
N PRO A 84 -3.42 -4.05 -9.01
CA PRO A 84 -2.97 -4.05 -10.40
C PRO A 84 -3.75 -5.02 -11.29
N ARG A 85 -3.79 -4.73 -12.60
CA ARG A 85 -4.44 -5.59 -13.59
C ARG A 85 -3.77 -5.53 -14.97
N TYR A 86 -4.10 -6.48 -15.84
CA TYR A 86 -3.64 -6.47 -17.23
C TYR A 86 -4.40 -5.44 -18.05
N PHE A 87 -3.67 -4.66 -18.84
CA PHE A 87 -4.19 -3.70 -19.81
C PHE A 87 -3.79 -4.12 -21.22
N SER A 88 -4.79 -4.33 -22.08
CA SER A 88 -4.58 -4.79 -23.44
C SER A 88 -3.93 -3.75 -24.36
N ASP A 89 -4.16 -2.46 -24.10
CA ASP A 89 -3.54 -1.34 -24.83
C ASP A 89 -2.04 -1.19 -24.51
N ALA A 90 -1.64 -1.52 -23.28
CA ALA A 90 -0.24 -1.51 -22.83
C ALA A 90 0.44 -2.90 -22.94
N GLN A 91 -0.31 -3.96 -23.21
CA GLN A 91 0.15 -5.37 -23.28
C GLN A 91 0.88 -5.84 -22.02
N ARG A 92 0.63 -5.24 -20.85
CA ARG A 92 1.26 -5.56 -19.58
C ARG A 92 0.34 -5.32 -18.39
N VAL A 93 0.69 -5.91 -17.24
CA VAL A 93 0.06 -5.57 -15.96
C VAL A 93 0.56 -4.21 -15.52
N GLN A 94 -0.35 -3.39 -15.01
CA GLN A 94 -0.04 -2.07 -14.48
C GLN A 94 -0.72 -1.89 -13.12
N ASP A 95 0.00 -1.29 -12.18
CA ASP A 95 -0.55 -0.65 -11.00
C ASP A 95 -1.06 0.75 -11.35
N ILE A 96 -1.58 1.47 -10.36
CA ILE A 96 -2.12 2.82 -10.59
C ILE A 96 -1.05 3.79 -11.10
N GLU A 97 0.17 3.74 -10.57
CA GLU A 97 1.25 4.65 -10.95
C GLU A 97 1.70 4.42 -12.40
N ALA A 98 1.89 3.15 -12.78
CA ALA A 98 2.23 2.76 -14.15
C ALA A 98 1.10 3.09 -15.13
N ARG A 99 -0.17 2.97 -14.70
CA ARG A 99 -1.32 3.31 -15.53
C ARG A 99 -1.45 4.81 -15.75
N LEU A 100 -1.23 5.61 -14.71
CA LEU A 100 -1.21 7.07 -14.82
C LEU A 100 -0.06 7.55 -15.70
N GLU A 101 1.15 7.00 -15.54
CA GLU A 101 2.27 7.28 -16.46
C GLU A 101 1.89 6.99 -17.91
N TYR A 102 1.24 5.83 -18.15
CA TYR A 102 0.79 5.46 -19.49
C TYR A 102 -0.20 6.49 -20.05
N CYS A 103 -1.21 6.87 -19.27
CA CYS A 103 -2.19 7.86 -19.70
C CYS A 103 -1.56 9.25 -19.92
N MET A 104 -0.72 9.72 -19.01
CA MET A 104 0.01 10.99 -19.17
C MET A 104 0.87 10.99 -20.43
N THR A 105 1.46 9.86 -20.76
CA THR A 105 2.30 9.73 -21.96
C THR A 105 1.45 9.69 -23.24
N HIS A 106 0.43 8.84 -23.27
CA HIS A 106 -0.31 8.57 -24.52
C HIS A 106 -1.43 9.59 -24.79
N LEU A 107 -2.16 10.02 -23.76
CA LEU A 107 -3.21 11.01 -23.90
C LEU A 107 -2.65 12.44 -23.92
N GLN A 108 -1.80 12.79 -22.96
CA GLN A 108 -1.29 14.15 -22.80
C GLN A 108 -0.01 14.42 -23.60
N GLY A 109 0.68 13.38 -24.10
CA GLY A 109 1.93 13.52 -24.85
C GLY A 109 3.15 13.89 -23.99
N ARG A 110 3.10 13.61 -22.69
CA ARG A 110 4.24 13.86 -21.77
C ARG A 110 5.36 12.84 -22.03
N SER A 111 6.60 13.24 -21.76
CA SER A 111 7.73 12.32 -21.76
C SER A 111 7.66 11.36 -20.57
N PRO A 112 7.74 10.03 -20.77
CA PRO A 112 7.72 9.07 -19.67
C PRO A 112 8.85 9.29 -18.67
N ASP A 113 10.05 9.67 -19.13
CA ASP A 113 11.19 9.95 -18.26
C ASP A 113 10.93 11.15 -17.34
N LYS A 114 10.26 12.19 -17.86
CA LYS A 114 9.87 13.36 -17.05
C LYS A 114 8.77 13.00 -16.05
N VAL A 115 7.81 12.16 -16.42
CA VAL A 115 6.77 11.69 -15.49
C VAL A 115 7.42 10.91 -14.35
N ARG A 116 8.32 9.98 -14.65
CA ARG A 116 9.04 9.19 -13.63
C ARG A 116 9.96 10.03 -12.75
N ALA A 117 10.69 10.98 -13.35
CA ALA A 117 11.59 11.85 -12.58
C ALA A 117 10.84 12.73 -11.57
N ASN A 118 9.57 13.08 -11.87
CA ASN A 118 8.72 13.91 -11.03
C ASN A 118 7.62 13.11 -10.31
N ALA A 119 7.77 11.79 -10.23
CA ALA A 119 6.73 10.94 -9.66
C ALA A 119 6.53 11.17 -8.16
N TYR A 120 7.61 11.47 -7.44
CA TYR A 120 7.58 11.59 -6.00
C TYR A 120 8.25 12.89 -5.53
N SER A 121 7.55 13.63 -4.71
CA SER A 121 8.08 14.84 -4.08
C SER A 121 9.18 14.53 -3.06
N GLN A 122 10.04 15.53 -2.82
CA GLN A 122 11.03 15.48 -1.75
C GLN A 122 10.40 15.90 -0.41
N ARG A 123 11.08 15.59 0.69
CA ARG A 123 10.63 16.00 2.02
C ARG A 123 10.62 17.53 2.12
N GLY A 124 9.50 18.08 2.55
CA GLY A 124 9.33 19.54 2.69
C GLY A 124 8.84 20.24 1.42
N GLU A 125 8.61 19.49 0.34
CA GLU A 125 7.93 19.98 -0.87
C GLU A 125 6.43 19.70 -0.79
N LEU A 126 5.68 20.36 -1.63
CA LEU A 126 4.29 19.99 -1.91
C LEU A 126 4.26 18.66 -2.66
N GLY A 127 3.12 17.95 -2.60
CA GLY A 127 2.89 16.71 -3.35
C GLY A 127 3.07 16.91 -4.86
N THR A 128 3.35 15.82 -5.55
CA THR A 128 3.37 15.81 -7.02
C THR A 128 1.98 15.59 -7.59
N GLU A 129 1.81 15.91 -8.88
CA GLU A 129 0.58 15.58 -9.62
C GLU A 129 0.24 14.07 -9.51
N LEU A 130 1.25 13.20 -9.59
CA LEU A 130 1.04 11.75 -9.48
C LEU A 130 0.55 11.35 -8.09
N GLU A 131 1.16 11.88 -7.03
CA GLU A 131 0.75 11.60 -5.65
C GLU A 131 -0.69 12.08 -5.39
N ALA A 132 -1.07 13.24 -5.92
CA ALA A 132 -2.41 13.80 -5.81
C ALA A 132 -3.44 12.95 -6.58
N LEU A 133 -3.16 12.61 -7.82
CA LEU A 133 -4.03 11.73 -8.62
C LEU A 133 -4.24 10.37 -7.97
N VAL A 134 -3.18 9.75 -7.44
CA VAL A 134 -3.28 8.46 -6.75
C VAL A 134 -4.11 8.59 -5.48
N ALA A 135 -3.97 9.69 -4.73
CA ALA A 135 -4.77 9.96 -3.54
C ALA A 135 -6.27 10.04 -3.87
N TRP A 136 -6.63 10.84 -4.87
CA TRP A 136 -8.01 11.00 -5.29
C TRP A 136 -8.61 9.69 -5.84
N ILE A 137 -7.91 8.98 -6.73
CA ILE A 137 -8.40 7.72 -7.30
C ILE A 137 -8.59 6.64 -6.22
N ALA A 138 -7.72 6.62 -5.20
CA ALA A 138 -7.85 5.69 -4.09
C ALA A 138 -9.04 6.05 -3.19
N ASP A 139 -9.30 7.35 -2.95
CA ASP A 139 -10.45 7.85 -2.23
C ASP A 139 -11.77 7.40 -2.88
N GLN A 140 -11.85 7.45 -4.23
CA GLN A 140 -13.00 6.95 -4.99
C GLN A 140 -13.21 5.43 -4.88
N SER A 141 -12.32 4.73 -4.22
CA SER A 141 -12.46 3.30 -3.88
C SER A 141 -12.69 3.06 -2.39
N SER A 142 -12.84 4.11 -1.57
CA SER A 142 -13.02 4.00 -0.12
C SER A 142 -14.27 3.18 0.21
N GLY A 143 -14.15 2.28 1.18
CA GLY A 143 -15.21 1.35 1.59
C GLY A 143 -15.40 0.15 0.66
N LEU A 144 -14.85 0.16 -0.54
CA LEU A 144 -14.98 -0.96 -1.48
C LEU A 144 -14.00 -2.09 -1.17
N THR A 145 -14.35 -3.28 -1.63
CA THR A 145 -13.55 -4.49 -1.40
C THR A 145 -12.33 -4.54 -2.34
N ILE A 146 -11.15 -4.81 -1.79
CA ILE A 146 -9.93 -5.08 -2.55
C ILE A 146 -10.15 -6.36 -3.38
N ALA A 147 -10.14 -6.24 -4.70
CA ALA A 147 -10.42 -7.32 -5.63
C ALA A 147 -9.53 -7.23 -6.88
N PRO A 148 -8.20 -7.37 -6.74
CA PRO A 148 -7.28 -7.28 -7.86
C PRO A 148 -7.56 -8.39 -8.88
N ALA A 149 -7.44 -8.06 -10.15
CA ALA A 149 -7.70 -9.01 -11.23
C ALA A 149 -6.66 -10.14 -11.24
N GLN A 150 -7.14 -11.39 -11.40
CA GLN A 150 -6.30 -12.60 -11.51
C GLN A 150 -6.77 -13.54 -12.64
N ALA A 151 -7.65 -13.06 -13.51
CA ALA A 151 -8.18 -13.86 -14.61
C ALA A 151 -7.15 -14.05 -15.75
N HIS A 152 -6.36 -13.01 -16.05
CA HIS A 152 -5.39 -13.06 -17.13
C HIS A 152 -4.09 -13.76 -16.70
N ALA A 153 -3.44 -14.51 -17.62
CA ALA A 153 -2.21 -15.24 -17.31
C ALA A 153 -1.07 -14.32 -16.84
N LYS A 154 -0.94 -13.11 -17.42
CA LYS A 154 0.07 -12.13 -17.02
C LYS A 154 -0.15 -11.59 -15.58
N GLU A 155 -1.40 -11.52 -15.11
CA GLU A 155 -1.71 -11.14 -13.73
C GLU A 155 -1.21 -12.19 -12.74
N ARG A 156 -1.47 -13.47 -13.04
CA ARG A 156 -0.94 -14.58 -12.23
C ARG A 156 0.58 -14.66 -12.27
N SER A 157 1.19 -14.41 -13.44
CA SER A 157 2.65 -14.32 -13.54
C SER A 157 3.23 -13.16 -12.74
N ALA A 158 2.55 -12.00 -12.73
CA ALA A 158 2.96 -10.86 -11.91
C ALA A 158 2.86 -11.18 -10.41
N TYR A 159 1.83 -11.91 -9.97
CA TYR A 159 1.73 -12.40 -8.59
C TYR A 159 2.91 -13.31 -8.22
N THR A 160 3.21 -14.32 -9.06
CA THR A 160 4.33 -15.27 -8.82
C THR A 160 5.68 -14.56 -8.80
N LEU A 161 5.89 -13.58 -9.69
CA LEU A 161 7.10 -12.75 -9.68
C LEU A 161 7.16 -11.91 -8.40
N GLY A 162 6.05 -11.30 -7.98
CA GLY A 162 5.95 -10.51 -6.76
C GLY A 162 6.27 -11.33 -5.51
N GLU A 163 5.75 -12.56 -5.42
CA GLU A 163 6.08 -13.52 -4.37
C GLU A 163 7.58 -13.82 -4.37
N SER A 164 8.16 -14.14 -5.53
CA SER A 164 9.58 -14.42 -5.65
C SER A 164 10.44 -13.22 -5.21
N LEU A 165 10.06 -12.00 -5.59
CA LEU A 165 10.75 -10.77 -5.20
C LEU A 165 10.58 -10.46 -3.71
N PHE A 166 9.45 -10.79 -3.11
CA PHE A 166 9.20 -10.60 -1.68
C PHE A 166 10.18 -11.39 -0.81
N TYR A 167 10.55 -12.61 -1.26
CA TYR A 167 11.53 -13.46 -0.58
C TYR A 167 12.97 -13.27 -1.07
N TYR A 168 13.19 -12.56 -2.19
CA TYR A 168 14.51 -12.37 -2.77
C TYR A 168 15.39 -11.50 -1.87
N ARG A 169 16.53 -12.08 -1.45
CA ARG A 169 17.52 -11.42 -0.60
C ARG A 169 18.50 -10.61 -1.44
N ALA A 170 18.70 -9.35 -1.09
CA ALA A 170 19.54 -8.44 -1.86
C ALA A 170 20.19 -7.36 -0.98
N GLY A 171 21.13 -6.64 -1.58
CA GLY A 171 21.87 -5.57 -0.94
C GLY A 171 22.92 -6.04 0.05
N PRO A 172 23.72 -5.11 0.62
CA PRO A 172 24.86 -5.45 1.48
C PRO A 172 24.46 -6.08 2.81
N HIS A 173 23.19 -5.95 3.21
CA HIS A 173 22.65 -6.57 4.43
C HIS A 173 21.98 -7.91 4.18
N ASP A 174 21.94 -8.35 2.92
CA ASP A 174 21.29 -9.60 2.51
C ASP A 174 19.85 -9.69 3.05
N PHE A 175 19.05 -8.62 2.88
CA PHE A 175 17.66 -8.54 3.31
C PHE A 175 16.69 -8.83 2.16
N SER A 176 15.51 -9.32 2.53
CA SER A 176 14.32 -9.39 1.69
C SER A 176 13.17 -8.65 2.38
N CYS A 177 12.05 -8.46 1.68
CA CYS A 177 10.82 -7.97 2.31
C CYS A 177 10.38 -8.93 3.44
N ALA A 178 10.48 -10.23 3.21
CA ALA A 178 10.17 -11.28 4.18
C ALA A 178 10.99 -11.17 5.47
N THR A 179 12.26 -10.74 5.40
CA THR A 179 13.11 -10.55 6.60
C THR A 179 12.42 -9.75 7.70
N CYS A 180 11.59 -8.75 7.31
CA CYS A 180 10.86 -7.89 8.24
C CYS A 180 9.35 -8.17 8.25
N HIS A 181 8.76 -8.62 7.15
CA HIS A 181 7.31 -8.67 6.93
C HIS A 181 6.70 -10.07 6.88
N GLU A 182 7.45 -11.11 7.26
CA GLU A 182 6.95 -12.50 7.32
C GLU A 182 6.46 -12.91 8.71
N GLN A 183 6.77 -12.12 9.75
CA GLN A 183 6.44 -12.47 11.13
C GLN A 183 5.60 -11.39 11.79
N THR A 184 4.56 -11.81 12.50
CA THR A 184 3.74 -10.94 13.35
C THR A 184 4.56 -10.43 14.55
N GLY A 185 4.34 -9.18 14.94
CA GLY A 185 5.02 -8.56 16.08
C GLY A 185 6.42 -8.00 15.79
N ARG A 186 6.91 -8.11 14.56
CA ARG A 186 8.16 -7.44 14.16
C ARG A 186 7.99 -5.92 14.23
N ARG A 187 9.06 -5.26 14.62
CA ARG A 187 9.10 -3.80 14.75
C ARG A 187 10.36 -3.24 14.13
N ILE A 188 10.24 -2.05 13.57
CA ILE A 188 11.38 -1.23 13.21
C ILE A 188 11.26 0.12 13.93
N ARG A 189 12.26 0.46 14.75
CA ARG A 189 12.18 1.60 15.66
C ARG A 189 10.93 1.46 16.58
N LEU A 190 10.01 2.43 16.53
CA LEU A 190 8.77 2.44 17.32
C LEU A 190 7.53 1.99 16.52
N GLN A 191 7.72 1.47 15.30
CA GLN A 191 6.61 1.08 14.43
C GLN A 191 6.51 -0.44 14.36
N ALA A 192 5.29 -0.96 14.58
CA ALA A 192 4.97 -2.35 14.25
C ALA A 192 4.96 -2.52 12.73
N LEU A 193 5.45 -3.66 12.28
CA LEU A 193 5.46 -4.03 10.87
C LEU A 193 4.33 -5.02 10.61
N PRO A 194 3.51 -4.82 9.57
CA PRO A 194 2.50 -5.78 9.19
C PRO A 194 3.15 -7.07 8.70
N ASN A 195 2.58 -8.21 9.06
CA ASN A 195 2.93 -9.48 8.45
C ASN A 195 2.21 -9.58 7.10
N LEU A 196 2.93 -9.33 6.01
CA LEU A 196 2.39 -9.26 4.64
C LEU A 196 2.14 -10.63 4.01
N THR A 197 2.51 -11.71 4.68
CA THR A 197 2.21 -13.09 4.24
C THR A 197 0.86 -13.57 4.76
N THR A 198 0.25 -12.83 5.69
CA THR A 198 -1.10 -13.10 6.18
C THR A 198 -2.11 -12.21 5.48
N HIS A 199 -3.32 -12.73 5.24
CA HIS A 199 -4.42 -11.93 4.69
C HIS A 199 -4.67 -10.66 5.51
N GLN A 200 -4.79 -10.77 6.83
CA GLN A 200 -5.05 -9.63 7.71
C GLN A 200 -3.96 -8.54 7.60
N GLY A 201 -2.70 -8.93 7.63
CA GLY A 201 -1.58 -7.98 7.56
C GLY A 201 -1.43 -7.35 6.18
N ALA A 202 -1.63 -8.11 5.10
CA ALA A 202 -1.61 -7.61 3.73
C ALA A 202 -2.79 -6.68 3.45
N ALA A 203 -4.02 -7.05 3.88
CA ALA A 203 -5.20 -6.22 3.76
C ALA A 203 -5.04 -4.90 4.51
N ALA A 204 -4.63 -4.91 5.77
CA ALA A 204 -4.40 -3.71 6.58
C ALA A 204 -3.30 -2.80 5.99
N ALA A 205 -2.28 -3.38 5.37
CA ALA A 205 -1.24 -2.62 4.69
C ALA A 205 -1.76 -2.01 3.38
N TYR A 206 -2.29 -2.83 2.47
CA TYR A 206 -2.69 -2.36 1.14
C TYR A 206 -3.87 -1.38 1.19
N SER A 207 -4.90 -1.66 2.01
CA SER A 207 -6.11 -0.85 2.10
C SER A 207 -5.88 0.59 2.54
N THR A 208 -4.78 0.88 3.23
CA THR A 208 -4.49 2.19 3.84
C THR A 208 -3.42 3.00 3.09
N TRP A 209 -3.02 2.54 1.92
CA TRP A 209 -2.12 3.28 1.02
C TRP A 209 -2.85 3.60 -0.30
N PRO A 210 -2.67 4.85 -0.85
CA PRO A 210 -1.77 5.93 -0.41
C PRO A 210 -2.09 6.42 1.00
N ALA A 211 -1.14 7.12 1.62
CA ALA A 211 -1.32 7.60 2.98
C ALA A 211 -0.67 8.97 3.21
N TYR A 212 -1.35 9.83 3.97
CA TYR A 212 -0.73 11.03 4.49
C TYR A 212 0.30 10.65 5.56
N ARG A 213 1.54 11.07 5.35
CA ARG A 213 2.66 10.82 6.26
C ARG A 213 2.87 12.03 7.16
N VAL A 214 2.35 11.98 8.40
CA VAL A 214 2.43 13.10 9.37
C VAL A 214 3.87 13.60 9.55
N SER A 215 4.84 12.70 9.65
CA SER A 215 6.26 13.07 9.82
C SER A 215 6.89 13.76 8.59
N GLN A 216 6.20 13.77 7.46
CA GLN A 216 6.66 14.38 6.21
C GLN A 216 5.75 15.51 5.74
N GLY A 217 4.50 15.58 6.24
CA GLY A 217 3.52 16.58 5.85
C GLY A 217 2.95 16.37 4.44
N ILE A 218 2.90 15.12 3.94
CA ILE A 218 2.62 14.86 2.53
C ILE A 218 1.98 13.48 2.34
N VAL A 219 1.17 13.32 1.29
CA VAL A 219 0.68 12.01 0.85
C VAL A 219 1.77 11.25 0.11
N ARG A 220 1.89 9.97 0.42
CA ARG A 220 2.80 9.04 -0.24
C ARG A 220 2.03 7.85 -0.78
N THR A 221 2.44 7.36 -1.95
CA THR A 221 1.86 6.19 -2.59
C THR A 221 2.43 4.88 -2.05
N MET A 222 1.82 3.76 -2.39
CA MET A 222 2.37 2.42 -2.07
C MET A 222 3.71 2.19 -2.77
N GLY A 223 3.84 2.60 -4.04
CA GLY A 223 5.10 2.48 -4.79
C GLY A 223 6.23 3.28 -4.14
N TRP A 224 5.95 4.53 -3.74
CA TRP A 224 6.90 5.31 -2.96
C TRP A 224 7.28 4.61 -1.65
N ARG A 225 6.32 4.02 -0.93
CA ARG A 225 6.57 3.33 0.35
C ARG A 225 7.50 2.14 0.18
N MET A 226 7.29 1.33 -0.85
CA MET A 226 8.16 0.19 -1.15
C MET A 226 9.57 0.65 -1.52
N ARG A 227 9.66 1.65 -2.42
CA ARG A 227 10.95 2.24 -2.83
C ARG A 227 11.71 2.81 -1.64
N ASP A 228 11.06 3.54 -0.75
CA ASP A 228 11.67 4.12 0.46
C ASP A 228 12.14 3.03 1.44
N CYS A 229 11.38 1.93 1.59
CA CYS A 229 11.78 0.80 2.40
C CYS A 229 13.06 0.16 1.84
N MET A 230 13.11 -0.13 0.54
CA MET A 230 14.27 -0.73 -0.11
C MET A 230 15.50 0.18 -0.01
N ARG A 231 15.33 1.50 -0.24
CA ARG A 231 16.39 2.50 -0.06
C ARG A 231 16.94 2.52 1.38
N GLN A 232 16.06 2.50 2.38
CA GLN A 232 16.48 2.50 3.79
C GLN A 232 17.25 1.23 4.18
N GLN A 233 16.93 0.11 3.56
CA GLN A 233 17.61 -1.17 3.78
C GLN A 233 18.80 -1.38 2.81
N ARG A 234 19.15 -0.38 2.00
CA ARG A 234 20.22 -0.44 1.00
C ARG A 234 20.05 -1.59 -0.01
N MET A 235 18.82 -1.95 -0.27
CA MET A 235 18.45 -2.88 -1.34
C MET A 235 18.52 -2.17 -2.69
N PRO A 236 18.51 -2.90 -3.82
CA PRO A 236 18.44 -2.30 -5.15
C PRO A 236 17.26 -1.34 -5.28
N GLU A 237 17.44 -0.26 -6.06
CA GLU A 237 16.38 0.74 -6.24
C GLU A 237 15.16 0.15 -6.96
N LEU A 238 13.98 0.37 -6.39
CA LEU A 238 12.72 0.03 -7.02
C LEU A 238 12.26 1.18 -7.92
N ILE A 239 12.23 0.95 -9.21
CA ILE A 239 11.83 1.94 -10.21
C ILE A 239 10.31 1.92 -10.35
N MET A 240 9.67 3.09 -10.30
CA MET A 240 8.23 3.26 -10.51
C MET A 240 7.78 2.66 -11.85
N GLY A 241 6.68 1.91 -11.83
CA GLY A 241 6.10 1.29 -13.02
C GLY A 241 6.95 0.19 -13.66
N SER A 242 8.09 -0.20 -13.03
CA SER A 242 8.85 -1.38 -13.44
C SER A 242 8.07 -2.66 -13.19
N GLU A 243 8.42 -3.72 -13.89
CA GLU A 243 7.83 -5.04 -13.68
C GLU A 243 7.96 -5.50 -12.21
N ALA A 244 9.08 -5.21 -11.56
CA ALA A 244 9.30 -5.52 -10.16
C ALA A 244 8.38 -4.74 -9.22
N SER A 245 8.18 -3.42 -9.46
CA SER A 245 7.26 -2.60 -8.67
C SER A 245 5.83 -3.08 -8.78
N VAL A 246 5.37 -3.30 -10.01
CA VAL A 246 4.02 -3.80 -10.30
C VAL A 246 3.80 -5.19 -9.73
N ALA A 247 4.78 -6.09 -9.85
CA ALA A 247 4.70 -7.45 -9.33
C ALA A 247 4.60 -7.47 -7.79
N LEU A 248 5.39 -6.68 -7.08
CA LEU A 248 5.31 -6.56 -5.62
C LEU A 248 3.96 -5.99 -5.18
N GLN A 249 3.42 -4.98 -5.87
CA GLN A 249 2.07 -4.47 -5.58
C GLN A 249 0.99 -5.50 -5.87
N THR A 250 1.14 -6.29 -6.94
CA THR A 250 0.22 -7.41 -7.25
C THR A 250 0.23 -8.45 -6.13
N TYR A 251 1.40 -8.84 -5.64
CA TYR A 251 1.52 -9.77 -4.51
C TYR A 251 0.80 -9.24 -3.26
N LEU A 252 1.01 -7.97 -2.90
CA LEU A 252 0.39 -7.37 -1.72
C LEU A 252 -1.12 -7.24 -1.86
N SER A 253 -1.61 -6.78 -3.02
CA SER A 253 -3.05 -6.59 -3.25
C SER A 253 -3.81 -7.93 -3.29
N VAL A 254 -3.23 -8.97 -3.90
CA VAL A 254 -3.84 -10.31 -3.95
C VAL A 254 -3.86 -10.95 -2.56
N ASN A 255 -2.78 -10.83 -1.79
CA ASN A 255 -2.76 -11.34 -0.41
C ASN A 255 -3.74 -10.58 0.50
N GLY A 256 -4.03 -9.32 0.19
CA GLY A 256 -5.00 -8.48 0.90
C GLY A 256 -6.42 -8.52 0.32
N ALA A 257 -6.68 -9.34 -0.72
CA ALA A 257 -7.98 -9.40 -1.38
C ALA A 257 -9.11 -9.75 -0.41
N GLY A 258 -10.24 -9.05 -0.50
CA GLY A 258 -11.35 -9.19 0.44
C GLY A 258 -11.33 -8.16 1.59
N GLY A 259 -10.22 -7.46 1.81
CA GLY A 259 -10.17 -6.32 2.74
C GLY A 259 -10.95 -5.11 2.20
N SER A 260 -11.37 -4.22 3.10
CA SER A 260 -12.06 -2.96 2.72
C SER A 260 -11.04 -1.83 2.54
N MET A 261 -11.15 -1.08 1.44
CA MET A 261 -10.32 0.10 1.20
C MET A 261 -10.59 1.21 2.23
N ALA A 262 -9.53 1.79 2.74
CA ALA A 262 -9.54 2.89 3.70
C ALA A 262 -8.46 3.95 3.36
N ALA A 263 -8.08 4.01 2.10
CA ALA A 263 -7.14 5.00 1.58
C ALA A 263 -7.88 6.27 1.12
N PRO A 264 -7.23 7.44 1.20
CA PRO A 264 -5.93 7.69 1.79
C PRO A 264 -5.89 7.53 3.31
N GLY A 265 -4.97 6.69 3.78
CA GLY A 265 -4.80 6.49 5.22
C GLY A 265 -3.97 7.58 5.90
N LEU A 266 -3.91 7.53 7.24
CA LEU A 266 -3.04 8.39 8.05
C LEU A 266 -1.92 7.53 8.66
N LYS A 267 -0.66 7.91 8.41
CA LYS A 267 0.53 7.18 8.89
C LYS A 267 1.54 8.15 9.51
N ARG A 268 2.31 7.64 10.47
CA ARG A 268 3.39 8.40 11.11
C ARG A 268 4.50 8.79 10.13
#